data_8303f6e58874292da10eaf99fe6f4367
#
_entry.id   8303f6e58874292da10eaf99fe6f4367
#
_cell.length_a   1.000
_cell.length_b   1.000
_cell.length_c   1.000
_cell.angle_alpha   90.00
_cell.angle_beta   90.00
_cell.angle_gamma   90.00
#
_symmetry.space_group_name_H-M   'P 1'
#
loop_
_entity.id
_entity.type
_entity.pdbx_description
1 polymer ?
#
loop_
_entity_poly.entity_id
_entity_poly.type
_entity_poly.pdbx_seq_one_letter_code
_entity_poly.pdbx_strand_id
1 'polypeptide(L)'
;MMKNPHPSRRRVYVLLGFFCAFLVLFFAVLYDAQVVHGSENRARSITSNTASETVTASRGIITDRNGKVLVSNRLAYTLVVDKSSFGKDEAALNDAIWQLIQLCQEQGVTWNDTLPMTTGSSPQLTSKSLTESFREYLDDNKLPTDGGSAEVLAAMRKLYKVDDSYTDAQARLIVGVRYELDERSSYTFAEDVSTELLGRITDGKYRGVTIKTAAARVYNTKLAAHILGTVGAIWQEARRGD
;
A
#
# COMPACT_ATOMS: atom_id res chain seq x y z
N MET A 1 23.60 30.33 -58.31
CA MET A 1 24.28 31.19 -57.34
C MET A 1 23.25 31.75 -56.39
N MET A 2 23.00 31.09 -55.29
CA MET A 2 21.97 31.49 -54.29
C MET A 2 22.55 32.62 -53.44
N LYS A 3 21.97 33.80 -53.54
CA LYS A 3 22.30 34.98 -52.76
C LYS A 3 21.77 34.78 -51.31
N ASN A 4 22.65 34.50 -50.36
CA ASN A 4 22.27 34.46 -48.96
C ASN A 4 21.78 35.83 -48.50
N PRO A 5 20.54 36.00 -48.06
CA PRO A 5 20.06 37.28 -47.58
C PRO A 5 20.72 37.51 -46.19
N HIS A 6 21.64 38.47 -46.11
CA HIS A 6 22.15 38.93 -44.81
C HIS A 6 20.99 39.49 -43.99
N PRO A 7 20.75 39.01 -42.74
CA PRO A 7 19.70 39.53 -41.89
C PRO A 7 19.96 41.03 -41.66
N SER A 8 18.97 41.86 -41.91
CA SER A 8 19.08 43.31 -41.70
C SER A 8 19.40 43.56 -40.22
N ARG A 9 20.42 44.38 -39.94
CA ARG A 9 20.87 44.72 -38.56
C ARG A 9 19.68 45.07 -37.64
N ARG A 10 18.63 45.68 -38.17
CA ARG A 10 17.40 46.01 -37.47
C ARG A 10 16.68 44.75 -36.92
N ARG A 11 16.61 43.68 -37.69
CA ARG A 11 15.99 42.41 -37.26
C ARG A 11 16.78 41.74 -36.12
N VAL A 12 18.11 41.82 -36.20
CA VAL A 12 18.99 41.27 -35.15
C VAL A 12 18.79 42.05 -33.83
N TYR A 13 18.72 43.38 -33.88
CA TYR A 13 18.44 44.18 -32.66
C TYR A 13 17.06 43.95 -32.07
N VAL A 14 16.04 43.75 -32.90
CA VAL A 14 14.67 43.42 -32.42
C VAL A 14 14.68 42.05 -31.73
N LEU A 15 15.31 41.03 -32.32
CA LEU A 15 15.43 39.72 -31.73
C LEU A 15 16.24 39.75 -30.42
N LEU A 16 17.34 40.50 -30.39
CA LEU A 16 18.14 40.70 -29.19
C LEU A 16 17.33 41.38 -28.07
N GLY A 17 16.57 42.44 -28.42
CA GLY A 17 15.70 43.12 -27.48
C GLY A 17 14.62 42.21 -26.90
N PHE A 18 13.99 41.37 -27.75
CA PHE A 18 13.02 40.39 -27.30
C PHE A 18 13.65 39.33 -26.38
N PHE A 19 14.85 38.85 -26.72
CA PHE A 19 15.57 37.89 -25.88
C PHE A 19 15.96 38.48 -24.51
N CYS A 20 16.47 39.75 -24.51
CA CYS A 20 16.75 40.42 -23.22
C CYS A 20 15.50 40.63 -22.38
N ALA A 21 14.37 41.02 -22.98
CA ALA A 21 13.10 41.18 -22.26
C ALA A 21 12.66 39.85 -21.66
N PHE A 22 12.79 38.73 -22.39
CA PHE A 22 12.47 37.40 -21.89
C PHE A 22 13.37 36.96 -20.74
N LEU A 23 14.69 37.27 -20.83
CA LEU A 23 15.61 37.01 -19.71
C LEU A 23 15.24 37.78 -18.45
N VAL A 24 14.89 39.07 -18.56
CA VAL A 24 14.47 39.88 -17.43
C VAL A 24 13.21 39.28 -16.78
N LEU A 25 12.21 38.88 -17.58
CA LEU A 25 11.01 38.23 -17.09
C LEU A 25 11.34 36.91 -16.38
N PHE A 26 12.23 36.11 -16.95
CA PHE A 26 12.64 34.83 -16.36
C PHE A 26 13.36 35.04 -15.01
N PHE A 27 14.27 36.02 -14.92
CA PHE A 27 14.91 36.36 -13.66
C PHE A 27 13.94 36.88 -12.61
N ALA A 28 12.93 37.65 -13.01
CA ALA A 28 11.89 38.13 -12.08
C ALA A 28 11.09 36.96 -11.50
N VAL A 29 10.68 35.99 -12.35
CA VAL A 29 9.95 34.79 -11.89
C VAL A 29 10.84 33.91 -11.00
N LEU A 30 12.12 33.74 -11.34
CA LEU A 30 13.05 32.99 -10.50
C LEU A 30 13.28 33.68 -9.14
N TYR A 31 13.42 35.01 -9.15
CA TYR A 31 13.59 35.77 -7.90
C TYR A 31 12.37 35.60 -7.00
N ASP A 32 11.17 35.71 -7.56
CA ASP A 32 9.92 35.47 -6.80
C ASP A 32 9.86 34.06 -6.22
N ALA A 33 10.12 33.04 -7.03
CA ALA A 33 10.06 31.66 -6.62
C ALA A 33 11.15 31.23 -5.61
N GLN A 34 12.35 31.80 -5.70
CA GLN A 34 13.50 31.39 -4.88
C GLN A 34 13.75 32.28 -3.68
N VAL A 35 13.49 33.60 -3.80
CA VAL A 35 13.77 34.56 -2.73
C VAL A 35 12.50 34.93 -1.97
N VAL A 36 11.44 35.31 -2.66
CA VAL A 36 10.18 35.73 -2.02
C VAL A 36 9.45 34.54 -1.40
N HIS A 37 9.27 33.48 -2.18
CA HIS A 37 8.59 32.25 -1.76
C HIS A 37 9.51 31.07 -1.46
N GLY A 38 10.83 31.31 -1.38
CA GLY A 38 11.84 30.27 -1.24
C GLY A 38 11.70 29.41 0.01
N SER A 39 11.37 30.01 1.16
CA SER A 39 11.12 29.29 2.41
C SER A 39 9.87 28.40 2.35
N GLU A 40 8.81 28.91 1.76
CA GLU A 40 7.54 28.19 1.59
C GLU A 40 7.69 27.03 0.59
N ASN A 41 8.32 27.28 -0.54
CA ASN A 41 8.59 26.25 -1.54
C ASN A 41 9.53 25.15 -1.01
N ARG A 42 10.51 25.53 -0.20
CA ARG A 42 11.39 24.57 0.48
C ARG A 42 10.62 23.74 1.51
N ALA A 43 9.76 24.35 2.30
CA ALA A 43 8.90 23.64 3.25
C ALA A 43 7.97 22.65 2.55
N ARG A 44 7.32 23.07 1.45
CA ARG A 44 6.48 22.19 0.61
C ARG A 44 7.27 21.04 0.00
N SER A 45 8.49 21.27 -0.48
CA SER A 45 9.36 20.24 -1.04
C SER A 45 9.77 19.20 0.03
N ILE A 46 10.11 19.64 1.24
CA ILE A 46 10.45 18.75 2.36
C ILE A 46 9.22 17.92 2.74
N THR A 47 8.04 18.55 2.87
CA THR A 47 6.79 17.85 3.20
C THR A 47 6.39 16.83 2.13
N SER A 48 6.59 17.16 0.84
CA SER A 48 6.29 16.26 -0.28
C SER A 48 7.22 15.05 -0.36
N ASN A 49 8.46 15.19 0.12
CA ASN A 49 9.48 14.12 0.07
C ASN A 49 9.64 13.38 1.40
N THR A 50 8.95 13.82 2.46
CA THR A 50 9.02 13.17 3.77
C THR A 50 7.85 12.22 3.92
N ALA A 51 8.09 10.92 3.76
CA ALA A 51 7.16 9.90 4.18
C ALA A 51 7.22 9.81 5.72
N SER A 52 6.14 10.19 6.41
CA SER A 52 6.01 9.96 7.84
C SER A 52 5.59 8.52 8.07
N GLU A 53 6.48 7.70 8.63
CA GLU A 53 6.14 6.35 9.06
C GLU A 53 5.84 6.36 10.56
N THR A 54 4.61 6.00 10.92
CA THR A 54 4.23 5.82 12.32
C THR A 54 4.73 4.47 12.80
N VAL A 55 5.78 4.45 13.62
CA VAL A 55 6.25 3.24 14.29
C VAL A 55 5.45 3.05 15.57
N THR A 56 4.67 1.98 15.64
CA THR A 56 3.91 1.64 16.84
C THR A 56 4.87 1.20 17.95
N ALA A 57 4.85 1.90 19.09
CA ALA A 57 5.64 1.52 20.26
C ALA A 57 5.23 0.14 20.80
N SER A 58 6.18 -0.63 21.26
CA SER A 58 5.90 -1.90 21.93
C SER A 58 5.18 -1.65 23.26
N ARG A 59 4.22 -2.52 23.59
CA ARG A 59 3.48 -2.43 24.87
C ARG A 59 4.39 -2.77 26.04
N GLY A 60 4.10 -2.23 27.23
CA GLY A 60 4.82 -2.54 28.46
C GLY A 60 4.75 -4.03 28.83
N ILE A 61 5.73 -4.51 29.57
CA ILE A 61 5.79 -5.85 30.15
C ILE A 61 4.85 -5.88 31.35
N ILE A 62 4.13 -6.99 31.55
CA ILE A 62 3.29 -7.20 32.73
C ILE A 62 3.98 -8.24 33.64
N THR A 63 4.20 -7.88 34.88
CA THR A 63 4.80 -8.76 35.89
C THR A 63 3.85 -8.98 37.06
N ASP A 64 4.06 -10.06 37.81
CA ASP A 64 3.42 -10.24 39.12
C ASP A 64 4.12 -9.36 40.19
N ARG A 65 3.62 -9.39 41.41
CA ARG A 65 4.19 -8.66 42.56
C ARG A 65 5.63 -9.07 42.92
N ASN A 66 6.07 -10.24 42.44
CA ASN A 66 7.42 -10.78 42.71
C ASN A 66 8.37 -10.51 41.53
N GLY A 67 7.91 -9.78 40.50
CA GLY A 67 8.68 -9.48 39.28
C GLY A 67 8.67 -10.60 38.24
N LYS A 68 7.90 -11.68 38.43
CA LYS A 68 7.80 -12.74 37.41
C LYS A 68 7.01 -12.23 36.20
N VAL A 69 7.60 -12.34 35.02
CA VAL A 69 7.00 -11.86 33.77
C VAL A 69 5.80 -12.73 33.38
N LEU A 70 4.62 -12.15 33.36
CA LEU A 70 3.38 -12.77 32.94
C LEU A 70 3.11 -12.55 31.42
N VAL A 71 3.40 -11.35 30.95
CA VAL A 71 3.25 -10.98 29.53
C VAL A 71 4.44 -10.15 29.10
N SER A 72 5.04 -10.54 28.00
CA SER A 72 6.20 -9.86 27.37
C SER A 72 5.95 -9.56 25.91
N ASN A 73 6.94 -9.01 25.25
CA ASN A 73 6.97 -8.84 23.81
C ASN A 73 8.14 -9.62 23.22
N ARG A 74 7.96 -10.18 22.05
CA ARG A 74 9.05 -10.69 21.22
C ARG A 74 9.14 -9.93 19.90
N LEU A 75 10.29 -9.95 19.29
CA LEU A 75 10.44 -9.44 17.94
C LEU A 75 9.64 -10.34 16.99
N ALA A 76 8.85 -9.72 16.15
CA ALA A 76 8.12 -10.35 15.07
C ALA A 76 8.42 -9.61 13.77
N TYR A 77 8.22 -10.29 12.67
CA TYR A 77 8.39 -9.70 11.35
C TYR A 77 7.06 -9.66 10.63
N THR A 78 6.84 -8.58 9.91
CA THR A 78 5.61 -8.30 9.20
C THR A 78 5.95 -8.06 7.73
N LEU A 79 5.22 -8.69 6.83
CA LEU A 79 5.32 -8.45 5.40
C LEU A 79 4.36 -7.35 5.00
N VAL A 80 4.86 -6.35 4.33
CA VAL A 80 4.09 -5.23 3.81
C VAL A 80 4.23 -5.20 2.30
N VAL A 81 3.11 -5.17 1.59
CA VAL A 81 3.08 -4.99 0.13
C VAL A 81 2.87 -3.52 -0.17
N ASP A 82 3.72 -2.98 -1.05
CA ASP A 82 3.71 -1.59 -1.48
C ASP A 82 3.42 -1.49 -2.99
N LYS A 83 2.23 -0.99 -3.33
CA LYS A 83 1.78 -0.77 -4.70
C LYS A 83 2.63 0.27 -5.44
N SER A 84 3.19 1.25 -4.72
CA SER A 84 3.95 2.34 -5.33
C SER A 84 5.18 1.88 -6.10
N SER A 85 5.77 0.75 -5.70
CA SER A 85 6.91 0.12 -6.35
C SER A 85 6.65 -0.33 -7.79
N PHE A 86 5.39 -0.49 -8.19
CA PHE A 86 4.99 -0.97 -9.51
C PHE A 86 4.52 0.15 -10.45
N GLY A 87 4.25 1.35 -9.92
CA GLY A 87 3.74 2.47 -10.69
C GLY A 87 2.39 2.14 -11.34
N LYS A 88 2.36 2.08 -12.70
CA LYS A 88 1.15 1.77 -13.47
C LYS A 88 1.14 0.34 -14.05
N ASP A 89 2.13 -0.48 -13.71
CA ASP A 89 2.26 -1.84 -14.21
C ASP A 89 1.41 -2.81 -13.37
N GLU A 90 0.12 -2.91 -13.73
CA GLU A 90 -0.84 -3.75 -13.02
C GLU A 90 -0.54 -5.25 -13.19
N ALA A 91 -0.03 -5.66 -14.35
CA ALA A 91 0.32 -7.06 -14.61
C ALA A 91 1.47 -7.50 -13.70
N ALA A 92 2.56 -6.72 -13.66
CA ALA A 92 3.69 -7.02 -12.79
C ALA A 92 3.30 -7.02 -11.30
N LEU A 93 2.35 -6.18 -10.89
CA LEU A 93 1.83 -6.20 -9.53
C LEU A 93 1.04 -7.49 -9.25
N ASN A 94 0.16 -7.91 -10.16
CA ASN A 94 -0.62 -9.14 -10.00
C ASN A 94 0.29 -10.39 -9.95
N ASP A 95 1.31 -10.43 -10.80
CA ASP A 95 2.28 -11.53 -10.82
C ASP A 95 3.11 -11.59 -9.52
N ALA A 96 3.56 -10.43 -9.01
CA ALA A 96 4.28 -10.36 -7.75
C ALA A 96 3.42 -10.78 -6.56
N ILE A 97 2.15 -10.37 -6.54
CA ILE A 97 1.17 -10.81 -5.54
C ILE A 97 1.00 -12.33 -5.60
N TRP A 98 0.84 -12.88 -6.80
CA TRP A 98 0.68 -14.32 -6.97
C TRP A 98 1.90 -15.11 -6.48
N GLN A 99 3.10 -14.69 -6.84
CA GLN A 99 4.35 -15.30 -6.38
C GLN A 99 4.45 -15.26 -4.84
N LEU A 100 4.08 -14.15 -4.21
CA LEU A 100 4.07 -14.03 -2.76
C LEU A 100 3.05 -14.97 -2.11
N ILE A 101 1.85 -15.07 -2.68
CA ILE A 101 0.80 -15.99 -2.22
C ILE A 101 1.28 -17.44 -2.30
N GLN A 102 1.88 -17.86 -3.42
CA GLN A 102 2.42 -19.19 -3.59
C GLN A 102 3.47 -19.51 -2.52
N LEU A 103 4.41 -18.59 -2.29
CA LEU A 103 5.44 -18.77 -1.27
C LEU A 103 4.83 -18.92 0.14
N CYS A 104 3.81 -18.14 0.47
CA CYS A 104 3.12 -18.26 1.75
C CYS A 104 2.34 -19.58 1.87
N GLN A 105 1.70 -20.04 0.80
CA GLN A 105 1.02 -21.33 0.77
C GLN A 105 1.99 -22.50 0.98
N GLU A 106 3.17 -22.48 0.33
CA GLU A 106 4.22 -23.48 0.51
C GLU A 106 4.72 -23.56 1.96
N GLN A 107 4.77 -22.42 2.65
CA GLN A 107 5.24 -22.31 4.03
C GLN A 107 4.11 -22.43 5.07
N GLY A 108 2.86 -22.62 4.63
CA GLY A 108 1.71 -22.70 5.52
C GLY A 108 1.43 -21.39 6.29
N VAL A 109 1.86 -20.25 5.75
CA VAL A 109 1.66 -18.93 6.35
C VAL A 109 0.35 -18.34 5.84
N THR A 110 -0.48 -17.87 6.78
CA THR A 110 -1.72 -17.15 6.47
C THR A 110 -1.43 -15.67 6.28
N TRP A 111 -2.23 -15.02 5.44
CA TRP A 111 -2.15 -13.58 5.21
C TRP A 111 -3.48 -12.90 5.48
N ASN A 112 -3.45 -11.58 5.62
CA ASN A 112 -4.64 -10.77 5.81
C ASN A 112 -5.45 -10.71 4.51
N ASP A 113 -6.70 -11.15 4.57
CA ASP A 113 -7.63 -11.15 3.44
C ASP A 113 -9.03 -10.87 3.98
N THR A 114 -9.50 -9.65 3.75
CA THR A 114 -10.81 -9.18 4.22
C THR A 114 -11.87 -9.23 3.16
N LEU A 115 -11.52 -9.61 1.90
CA LEU A 115 -12.51 -9.73 0.84
C LEU A 115 -13.59 -10.74 1.24
N PRO A 116 -14.88 -10.33 1.33
CA PRO A 116 -15.96 -11.18 1.83
C PRO A 116 -16.41 -12.23 0.79
N MET A 117 -15.46 -13.01 0.32
CA MET A 117 -15.65 -14.09 -0.63
C MET A 117 -14.81 -15.30 -0.19
N THR A 118 -15.38 -16.50 -0.24
CA THR A 118 -14.68 -17.73 0.16
C THR A 118 -13.49 -18.00 -0.77
N THR A 119 -12.47 -18.66 -0.21
CA THR A 119 -11.36 -19.22 -0.98
C THR A 119 -11.70 -20.63 -1.44
N GLY A 120 -11.23 -21.05 -2.62
CA GLY A 120 -11.47 -22.39 -3.16
C GLY A 120 -11.71 -22.38 -4.66
N SER A 121 -12.03 -23.55 -5.23
CA SER A 121 -12.24 -23.72 -6.67
C SER A 121 -13.47 -23.01 -7.23
N SER A 122 -14.46 -22.74 -6.38
CA SER A 122 -15.67 -21.99 -6.72
C SER A 122 -15.92 -20.91 -5.65
N PRO A 123 -15.29 -19.73 -5.76
CA PRO A 123 -15.44 -18.66 -4.79
C PRO A 123 -16.90 -18.21 -4.66
N GLN A 124 -17.38 -18.10 -3.41
CA GLN A 124 -18.75 -17.68 -3.11
C GLN A 124 -18.73 -16.46 -2.18
N LEU A 125 -19.63 -15.51 -2.42
CA LEU A 125 -19.86 -14.40 -1.51
C LEU A 125 -20.36 -14.94 -0.17
N THR A 126 -19.80 -14.45 0.92
CA THR A 126 -20.23 -14.83 2.27
C THR A 126 -21.40 -13.95 2.74
N SER A 127 -22.13 -14.37 3.76
CA SER A 127 -23.18 -13.53 4.35
C SER A 127 -22.67 -12.18 4.88
N LYS A 128 -21.38 -12.08 5.19
CA LYS A 128 -20.68 -10.82 5.51
C LYS A 128 -20.48 -9.92 4.28
N SER A 129 -20.60 -10.43 3.07
CA SER A 129 -20.49 -9.64 1.83
C SER A 129 -21.60 -8.60 1.67
N LEU A 130 -22.66 -8.75 2.44
CA LEU A 130 -23.77 -7.81 2.44
C LEU A 130 -23.56 -6.64 3.43
N THR A 131 -22.35 -6.47 3.99
CA THR A 131 -22.03 -5.29 4.80
C THR A 131 -22.17 -4.03 3.95
N GLU A 132 -22.68 -2.97 4.56
CA GLU A 132 -22.88 -1.68 3.90
C GLU A 132 -21.58 -1.18 3.22
N SER A 133 -20.44 -1.32 3.88
CA SER A 133 -19.13 -0.92 3.37
C SER A 133 -18.70 -1.67 2.10
N PHE A 134 -19.02 -2.98 1.98
CA PHE A 134 -18.67 -3.71 0.76
C PHE A 134 -19.62 -3.37 -0.41
N ARG A 135 -20.90 -3.11 -0.12
CA ARG A 135 -21.84 -2.63 -1.14
C ARG A 135 -21.44 -1.24 -1.66
N GLU A 136 -21.09 -0.33 -0.76
CA GLU A 136 -20.59 0.98 -1.09
C GLU A 136 -19.32 0.88 -1.96
N TYR A 137 -18.39 0.01 -1.62
CA TYR A 137 -17.22 -0.29 -2.44
C TYR A 137 -17.58 -0.78 -3.85
N LEU A 138 -18.55 -1.71 -3.97
CA LEU A 138 -19.00 -2.20 -5.29
C LEU A 138 -19.63 -1.08 -6.12
N ASP A 139 -20.46 -0.25 -5.50
CA ASP A 139 -21.15 0.86 -6.16
C ASP A 139 -20.17 1.94 -6.63
N ASP A 140 -19.23 2.34 -5.77
CA ASP A 140 -18.18 3.32 -6.09
C ASP A 140 -17.33 2.89 -7.28
N ASN A 141 -17.05 1.59 -7.39
CA ASN A 141 -16.28 1.01 -8.49
C ASN A 141 -17.14 0.57 -9.68
N LYS A 142 -18.46 0.85 -9.65
CA LYS A 142 -19.44 0.46 -10.69
C LYS A 142 -19.45 -1.05 -10.97
N LEU A 143 -19.28 -1.84 -9.91
CA LEU A 143 -19.33 -3.29 -9.94
C LEU A 143 -20.76 -3.78 -9.66
N PRO A 144 -21.13 -5.01 -10.07
CA PRO A 144 -22.45 -5.57 -9.81
C PRO A 144 -22.72 -5.68 -8.30
N THR A 145 -23.73 -4.97 -7.80
CA THR A 145 -24.12 -5.00 -6.38
C THR A 145 -25.11 -6.13 -6.08
N ASP A 146 -25.91 -6.52 -7.08
CA ASP A 146 -26.91 -7.59 -6.99
C ASP A 146 -26.49 -8.84 -7.78
N GLY A 147 -25.24 -8.88 -8.28
CA GLY A 147 -24.71 -9.97 -9.09
C GLY A 147 -24.38 -11.22 -8.27
N GLY A 148 -24.36 -12.36 -8.94
CA GLY A 148 -23.86 -13.60 -8.35
C GLY A 148 -22.36 -13.56 -8.07
N SER A 149 -21.88 -14.46 -7.22
CA SER A 149 -20.45 -14.51 -6.81
C SER A 149 -19.47 -14.55 -7.99
N ALA A 150 -19.80 -15.31 -9.04
CA ALA A 150 -18.99 -15.41 -10.25
C ALA A 150 -18.97 -14.09 -11.05
N GLU A 151 -20.09 -13.38 -11.10
CA GLU A 151 -20.21 -12.11 -11.80
C GLU A 151 -19.40 -11.01 -11.08
N VAL A 152 -19.49 -10.93 -9.76
CA VAL A 152 -18.70 -10.00 -8.95
C VAL A 152 -17.21 -10.29 -9.12
N LEU A 153 -16.78 -11.56 -9.04
CA LEU A 153 -15.39 -11.93 -9.23
C LEU A 153 -14.89 -11.57 -10.64
N ALA A 154 -15.67 -11.85 -11.68
CA ALA A 154 -15.32 -11.51 -13.06
C ALA A 154 -15.19 -9.98 -13.26
N ALA A 155 -16.08 -9.20 -12.65
CA ALA A 155 -16.02 -7.75 -12.68
C ALA A 155 -14.78 -7.21 -11.95
N MET A 156 -14.45 -7.76 -10.78
CA MET A 156 -13.22 -7.39 -10.03
C MET A 156 -11.94 -7.81 -10.76
N ARG A 157 -11.93 -8.99 -11.42
CA ARG A 157 -10.81 -9.39 -12.31
C ARG A 157 -10.56 -8.36 -13.39
N LYS A 158 -11.61 -7.88 -14.03
CA LYS A 158 -11.52 -6.84 -15.07
C LYS A 158 -11.05 -5.50 -14.50
N LEU A 159 -11.56 -5.10 -13.34
CA LEU A 159 -11.13 -3.88 -12.63
C LEU A 159 -9.62 -3.88 -12.37
N TYR A 160 -9.11 -4.98 -11.81
CA TYR A 160 -7.71 -5.13 -11.45
C TYR A 160 -6.82 -5.69 -12.55
N LYS A 161 -7.37 -5.91 -13.75
CA LYS A 161 -6.64 -6.45 -14.92
C LYS A 161 -5.91 -7.76 -14.61
N VAL A 162 -6.57 -8.65 -13.86
CA VAL A 162 -6.04 -9.98 -13.57
C VAL A 162 -6.19 -10.84 -14.82
N ASP A 163 -5.08 -11.43 -15.27
CA ASP A 163 -5.00 -12.20 -16.51
C ASP A 163 -5.93 -13.42 -16.49
N ASP A 164 -6.50 -13.77 -17.65
CA ASP A 164 -7.43 -14.90 -17.79
C ASP A 164 -6.76 -16.27 -17.66
N SER A 165 -5.43 -16.33 -17.69
CA SER A 165 -4.66 -17.56 -17.42
C SER A 165 -4.79 -18.04 -15.98
N TYR A 166 -5.11 -17.17 -15.03
CA TYR A 166 -5.37 -17.54 -13.66
C TYR A 166 -6.76 -18.19 -13.51
N THR A 167 -6.81 -19.33 -12.79
CA THR A 167 -8.09 -19.94 -12.41
C THR A 167 -8.89 -19.02 -11.50
N ASP A 168 -10.19 -19.25 -11.34
CA ASP A 168 -11.03 -18.43 -10.46
C ASP A 168 -10.58 -18.45 -9.01
N ALA A 169 -10.05 -19.60 -8.54
CA ALA A 169 -9.45 -19.71 -7.22
C ALA A 169 -8.21 -18.82 -7.06
N GLN A 170 -7.31 -18.82 -8.04
CA GLN A 170 -6.10 -18.00 -8.05
C GLN A 170 -6.44 -16.50 -8.17
N ALA A 171 -7.33 -16.20 -9.11
CA ALA A 171 -7.81 -14.83 -9.32
C ALA A 171 -8.47 -14.25 -8.07
N ARG A 172 -9.27 -15.06 -7.34
CA ARG A 172 -9.88 -14.66 -6.07
C ARG A 172 -8.82 -14.24 -5.04
N LEU A 173 -7.72 -15.00 -4.94
CA LEU A 173 -6.63 -14.68 -3.99
C LEU A 173 -5.92 -13.37 -4.38
N ILE A 174 -5.61 -13.19 -5.67
CA ILE A 174 -5.01 -11.95 -6.18
C ILE A 174 -5.94 -10.77 -5.94
N VAL A 175 -7.23 -10.92 -6.28
CA VAL A 175 -8.25 -9.90 -6.10
C VAL A 175 -8.41 -9.51 -4.62
N GLY A 176 -8.28 -10.48 -3.68
CA GLY A 176 -8.31 -10.20 -2.25
C GLY A 176 -7.20 -9.25 -1.81
N VAL A 177 -5.98 -9.48 -2.27
CA VAL A 177 -4.85 -8.58 -2.00
C VAL A 177 -5.02 -7.22 -2.68
N ARG A 178 -5.55 -7.20 -3.90
CA ARG A 178 -5.82 -5.96 -4.66
C ARG A 178 -6.90 -5.11 -3.99
N TYR A 179 -7.92 -5.73 -3.45
CA TYR A 179 -8.97 -5.07 -2.68
C TYR A 179 -8.40 -4.32 -1.47
N GLU A 180 -7.47 -4.95 -0.73
CA GLU A 180 -6.77 -4.29 0.38
C GLU A 180 -5.87 -3.12 -0.06
N LEU A 181 -5.28 -3.21 -1.25
CA LEU A 181 -4.40 -2.19 -1.82
C LEU A 181 -5.16 -1.06 -2.53
N ASP A 182 -6.47 -1.16 -2.69
CA ASP A 182 -7.24 -0.17 -3.44
C ASP A 182 -7.36 1.14 -2.66
N GLU A 183 -7.65 1.05 -1.38
CA GLU A 183 -7.74 2.20 -0.48
C GLU A 183 -6.38 2.67 0.06
N ARG A 184 -5.32 1.86 -0.10
CA ARG A 184 -4.01 2.10 0.50
C ARG A 184 -2.89 1.85 -0.50
N SER A 185 -1.87 2.69 -0.49
CA SER A 185 -0.66 2.45 -1.29
C SER A 185 0.17 1.27 -0.77
N SER A 186 0.03 0.94 0.52
CA SER A 186 0.68 -0.20 1.16
C SER A 186 -0.22 -0.81 2.23
N TYR A 187 -0.15 -2.13 2.40
CA TYR A 187 -0.87 -2.81 3.47
C TYR A 187 -0.07 -3.96 4.07
N THR A 188 -0.42 -4.32 5.30
CA THR A 188 0.17 -5.45 6.01
C THR A 188 -0.38 -6.75 5.45
N PHE A 189 0.45 -7.46 4.67
CA PHE A 189 0.08 -8.72 4.04
C PHE A 189 0.03 -9.87 5.03
N ALA A 190 1.12 -10.09 5.77
CA ALA A 190 1.20 -11.14 6.79
C ALA A 190 1.96 -10.64 8.01
N GLU A 191 1.52 -11.07 9.18
CA GLU A 191 2.14 -10.72 10.46
C GLU A 191 2.78 -11.96 11.08
N ASP A 192 3.80 -11.71 11.91
CA ASP A 192 4.47 -12.76 12.70
C ASP A 192 5.03 -13.91 11.85
N VAL A 193 5.66 -13.53 10.73
CA VAL A 193 6.24 -14.49 9.79
C VAL A 193 7.55 -15.10 10.30
N SER A 194 7.81 -16.33 9.88
CA SER A 194 9.01 -17.06 10.28
C SER A 194 10.28 -16.48 9.65
N THR A 195 11.42 -16.68 10.31
CA THR A 195 12.73 -16.28 9.76
C THR A 195 13.10 -17.03 8.49
N GLU A 196 12.57 -18.25 8.29
CA GLU A 196 12.75 -19.01 7.06
C GLU A 196 12.07 -18.34 5.87
N LEU A 197 10.81 -17.92 6.03
CA LEU A 197 10.09 -17.17 5.01
C LEU A 197 10.81 -15.86 4.68
N LEU A 198 11.34 -15.17 5.71
CA LEU A 198 12.13 -13.94 5.51
C LEU A 198 13.36 -14.18 4.64
N GLY A 199 14.11 -15.26 4.90
CA GLY A 199 15.26 -15.63 4.08
C GLY A 199 14.87 -15.78 2.61
N ARG A 200 13.82 -16.55 2.32
CA ARG A 200 13.33 -16.76 0.97
C ARG A 200 12.87 -15.47 0.27
N ILE A 201 12.18 -14.58 1.00
CA ILE A 201 11.74 -13.28 0.44
C ILE A 201 12.96 -12.40 0.13
N THR A 202 13.94 -12.36 1.03
CA THR A 202 15.16 -11.56 0.84
C THR A 202 15.99 -12.08 -0.33
N ASP A 203 16.15 -13.39 -0.46
CA ASP A 203 16.90 -14.06 -1.52
C ASP A 203 16.18 -13.96 -2.88
N GLY A 204 14.85 -14.10 -2.87
CA GLY A 204 14.01 -14.03 -4.06
C GLY A 204 13.77 -12.62 -4.58
N LYS A 205 14.16 -11.58 -3.82
CA LYS A 205 14.02 -10.16 -4.21
C LYS A 205 12.60 -9.81 -4.71
N TYR A 206 11.59 -10.24 -3.97
CA TYR A 206 10.19 -9.97 -4.32
C TYR A 206 9.93 -8.47 -4.41
N ARG A 207 9.61 -8.00 -5.61
CA ARG A 207 9.35 -6.58 -5.87
C ARG A 207 8.15 -6.10 -5.08
N GLY A 208 8.25 -4.90 -4.49
CA GLY A 208 7.17 -4.29 -3.74
C GLY A 208 6.85 -4.94 -2.39
N VAL A 209 7.65 -5.92 -1.95
CA VAL A 209 7.52 -6.53 -0.63
C VAL A 209 8.57 -5.95 0.30
N THR A 210 8.12 -5.39 1.40
CA THR A 210 8.99 -4.80 2.45
C THR A 210 8.80 -5.58 3.75
N ILE A 211 9.90 -5.87 4.42
CA ILE A 211 9.90 -6.53 5.72
C ILE A 211 10.00 -5.44 6.80
N LYS A 212 9.02 -5.40 7.69
CA LYS A 212 9.02 -4.52 8.85
C LYS A 212 9.14 -5.33 10.13
N THR A 213 9.75 -4.75 11.14
CA THR A 213 9.80 -5.34 12.48
C THR A 213 8.64 -4.84 13.33
N ALA A 214 8.00 -5.73 14.05
CA ALA A 214 6.91 -5.43 14.97
C ALA A 214 7.14 -6.14 16.31
N ALA A 215 6.43 -5.74 17.34
CA ALA A 215 6.45 -6.41 18.64
C ALA A 215 5.21 -7.31 18.77
N ALA A 216 5.41 -8.62 18.75
CA ALA A 216 4.34 -9.57 19.02
C ALA A 216 4.22 -9.82 20.53
N ARG A 217 2.99 -9.86 21.02
CA ARG A 217 2.70 -10.09 22.44
C ARG A 217 2.84 -11.56 22.78
N VAL A 218 3.56 -11.87 23.86
CA VAL A 218 3.78 -13.24 24.36
C VAL A 218 3.19 -13.36 25.77
N TYR A 219 2.29 -14.32 25.92
CA TYR A 219 1.70 -14.65 27.20
C TYR A 219 2.45 -15.84 27.81
N ASN A 220 3.23 -15.58 28.87
CA ASN A 220 4.08 -16.59 29.53
C ASN A 220 3.28 -17.40 30.58
N THR A 221 2.00 -17.15 30.75
CA THR A 221 1.13 -17.81 31.69
C THR A 221 -0.25 -18.09 31.07
N LYS A 222 -0.87 -19.18 31.49
CA LYS A 222 -2.28 -19.49 31.22
C LYS A 222 -3.21 -19.01 32.33
N LEU A 223 -2.63 -18.52 33.45
CA LEU A 223 -3.39 -18.01 34.57
C LEU A 223 -3.84 -16.57 34.30
N ALA A 224 -4.96 -16.22 34.93
CA ALA A 224 -5.52 -14.86 34.87
C ALA A 224 -5.85 -14.36 33.44
N ALA A 225 -6.18 -15.24 32.50
CA ALA A 225 -6.52 -14.87 31.13
C ALA A 225 -7.63 -13.81 31.04
N HIS A 226 -8.59 -13.86 31.95
CA HIS A 226 -9.69 -12.90 32.07
C HIS A 226 -9.24 -11.48 32.52
N ILE A 227 -8.09 -11.37 33.21
CA ILE A 227 -7.52 -10.09 33.64
C ILE A 227 -6.55 -9.59 32.56
N LEU A 228 -5.72 -10.49 32.00
CA LEU A 228 -4.72 -10.15 31.00
C LEU A 228 -5.33 -9.83 29.64
N GLY A 229 -6.53 -10.37 29.38
CA GLY A 229 -7.29 -10.15 28.16
C GLY A 229 -6.59 -10.67 26.91
N THR A 230 -7.16 -10.34 25.77
CA THR A 230 -6.56 -10.54 24.45
C THR A 230 -6.27 -9.20 23.81
N VAL A 231 -5.32 -9.17 22.89
CA VAL A 231 -4.93 -7.96 22.16
C VAL A 231 -5.30 -8.14 20.70
N GLY A 232 -6.06 -7.22 20.16
CA GLY A 232 -6.44 -7.17 18.76
C GLY A 232 -6.47 -5.73 18.24
N ALA A 233 -6.68 -5.56 16.95
CA ALA A 233 -6.95 -4.26 16.36
C ALA A 233 -8.28 -3.71 16.84
N ILE A 234 -8.35 -2.40 17.09
CA ILE A 234 -9.60 -1.72 17.43
C ILE A 234 -10.37 -1.53 16.13
N TRP A 235 -11.52 -2.16 16.02
CA TRP A 235 -12.45 -1.97 14.90
C TRP A 235 -13.01 -0.56 14.92
N GLN A 236 -13.30 0.01 13.73
CA GLN A 236 -13.81 1.39 13.63
C GLN A 236 -15.08 1.67 14.43
N GLU A 237 -15.91 0.65 14.63
CA GLU A 237 -17.14 0.75 15.44
C GLU A 237 -16.87 1.08 16.91
N ALA A 238 -15.76 0.60 17.46
CA ALA A 238 -15.37 0.91 18.85
C ALA A 238 -14.79 2.33 19.02
N ARG A 239 -14.41 3.00 17.92
CA ARG A 239 -13.89 4.40 17.94
C ARG A 239 -15.00 5.46 18.03
N ARG A 240 -16.24 5.10 17.73
CA ARG A 240 -17.38 6.05 17.72
C ARG A 240 -18.11 6.16 19.06
N GLY A 241 -17.64 5.50 20.08
CA GLY A 241 -18.28 5.41 21.41
C GLY A 241 -17.68 6.28 22.52
N ASP A 242 -16.75 7.23 22.18
CA ASP A 242 -16.21 8.21 23.13
C ASP A 242 -16.61 9.64 22.76
#